data_30c1221acc34a6038934b709f96eb25a
#
_entry.id   30c1221acc34a6038934b709f96eb25a
#
_cell.length_a   1.000
_cell.length_b   1.000
_cell.length_c   1.000
_cell.angle_alpha   90.00
_cell.angle_beta   90.00
_cell.angle_gamma   90.00
#
_symmetry.space_group_name_H-M   'P 1'
#
loop_
_entity.id
_entity.type
_entity.pdbx_description
1 polymer ?
#
loop_
_entity_poly.entity_id
_entity_poly.type
_entity_poly.pdbx_seq_one_letter_code
_entity_poly.pdbx_strand_id
1 'polypeptide(L)'
;MKRSDFINSVSLLSSSLLVLPKVITSTVQAIKEKLNPKIVRSNEGKTINVLGDVQTIKLTGKDTNGLFTLIEEENVPGTGIPLHVHENEDEVFKVIEGMMELTVGDTTTVLNAGDVAFGPRGVPHTWKIIGDQKAKVILSVFPSGIETMFEELSSLPPGPPDFPKVAEICGRYGITFI
;
A
#
# COMPACT_ATOMS: atom_id res chain seq x y z
N MET A 1 -38.98 -58.48 14.09
CA MET A 1 -38.40 -58.86 12.80
C MET A 1 -37.00 -58.29 12.78
N LYS A 2 -36.00 -59.20 12.76
CA LYS A 2 -34.58 -58.86 12.93
C LYS A 2 -33.94 -58.37 11.62
N ARG A 3 -33.09 -57.34 11.72
CA ARG A 3 -32.28 -56.76 10.67
C ARG A 3 -31.07 -57.62 10.29
N SER A 4 -31.25 -58.75 9.63
CA SER A 4 -30.12 -59.60 9.34
C SER A 4 -30.09 -60.39 8.03
N ASP A 5 -30.94 -60.05 7.07
CA ASP A 5 -30.96 -60.83 5.83
C ASP A 5 -30.97 -59.96 4.56
N PHE A 6 -29.86 -59.23 4.38
CA PHE A 6 -29.59 -58.60 3.09
C PHE A 6 -28.10 -58.45 2.79
N ILE A 7 -27.39 -59.55 2.92
CA ILE A 7 -26.04 -59.66 2.37
C ILE A 7 -25.91 -61.06 1.76
N ASN A 8 -26.12 -61.18 0.50
CA ASN A 8 -25.48 -62.16 -0.39
C ASN A 8 -26.08 -62.02 -1.78
N SER A 9 -25.28 -61.54 -2.65
CA SER A 9 -25.21 -61.73 -4.09
C SER A 9 -24.92 -60.41 -4.75
N VAL A 10 -23.73 -60.21 -5.15
CA VAL A 10 -23.31 -60.19 -6.54
C VAL A 10 -21.78 -60.02 -6.56
N SER A 11 -21.16 -61.07 -6.99
CA SER A 11 -19.76 -61.11 -7.42
C SER A 11 -19.65 -60.49 -8.81
N LEU A 12 -18.42 -60.11 -9.10
CA LEU A 12 -17.75 -60.05 -10.38
C LEU A 12 -17.70 -58.70 -11.12
N LEU A 13 -16.43 -58.28 -11.18
CA LEU A 13 -15.72 -57.77 -12.36
C LEU A 13 -15.88 -56.29 -12.71
N SER A 14 -14.86 -55.57 -12.37
CA SER A 14 -13.84 -55.17 -13.37
C SER A 14 -12.80 -54.30 -12.71
N SER A 15 -11.59 -54.79 -12.67
CA SER A 15 -10.40 -54.03 -12.29
C SER A 15 -10.07 -53.03 -13.40
N SER A 16 -10.73 -51.88 -13.38
CA SER A 16 -10.28 -50.71 -14.11
C SER A 16 -9.27 -49.99 -13.27
N LEU A 17 -8.02 -50.15 -13.61
CA LEU A 17 -6.91 -49.36 -13.06
C LEU A 17 -7.12 -47.90 -13.46
N LEU A 18 -7.82 -47.13 -12.65
CA LEU A 18 -7.85 -45.69 -12.79
C LEU A 18 -6.48 -45.15 -12.41
N VAL A 19 -5.63 -44.95 -13.40
CA VAL A 19 -4.42 -44.16 -13.28
C VAL A 19 -4.87 -42.71 -13.08
N LEU A 20 -5.05 -42.33 -11.84
CA LEU A 20 -5.21 -40.91 -11.49
C LEU A 20 -3.90 -40.20 -11.86
N PRO A 21 -3.92 -39.15 -12.66
CA PRO A 21 -2.74 -38.34 -12.88
C PRO A 21 -2.31 -37.81 -11.51
N LYS A 22 -1.07 -38.10 -11.10
CA LYS A 22 -0.43 -37.41 -9.99
C LYS A 22 -0.38 -35.94 -10.36
N VAL A 23 -1.32 -35.16 -9.87
CA VAL A 23 -1.21 -33.70 -9.83
C VAL A 23 -0.05 -33.43 -8.89
N ILE A 24 1.13 -33.18 -9.45
CA ILE A 24 2.28 -32.64 -8.74
C ILE A 24 1.91 -31.20 -8.43
N THR A 25 1.24 -30.99 -7.31
CA THR A 25 1.15 -29.67 -6.68
C THR A 25 2.55 -29.34 -6.22
N SER A 26 3.33 -28.68 -7.08
CA SER A 26 4.53 -27.98 -6.65
C SER A 26 4.06 -26.82 -5.77
N THR A 27 3.97 -27.05 -4.49
CA THR A 27 3.95 -25.98 -3.50
C THR A 27 5.30 -25.28 -3.60
N VAL A 28 5.34 -24.23 -4.41
CA VAL A 28 6.40 -23.23 -4.31
C VAL A 28 6.21 -22.59 -2.95
N GLN A 29 6.83 -23.17 -1.95
CA GLN A 29 6.93 -22.57 -0.64
C GLN A 29 7.89 -21.41 -0.82
N ALA A 30 7.32 -20.21 -1.04
CA ALA A 30 8.09 -18.99 -1.05
C ALA A 30 8.88 -19.00 0.28
N ILE A 31 10.22 -19.07 0.19
CA ILE A 31 11.10 -18.92 1.34
C ILE A 31 10.82 -17.51 1.84
N LYS A 32 10.01 -17.42 2.89
CA LYS A 32 9.73 -16.16 3.55
C LYS A 32 11.03 -15.74 4.21
N GLU A 33 11.73 -14.79 3.59
CA GLU A 33 12.98 -14.28 4.15
C GLU A 33 12.73 -13.84 5.60
N LYS A 34 13.64 -14.21 6.49
CA LYS A 34 13.53 -13.85 7.90
C LYS A 34 13.75 -12.35 8.01
N LEU A 35 12.71 -11.64 8.39
CA LEU A 35 12.80 -10.20 8.66
C LEU A 35 13.72 -9.94 9.85
N ASN A 36 14.59 -8.95 9.72
CA ASN A 36 15.43 -8.49 10.81
C ASN A 36 14.75 -7.32 11.52
N PRO A 37 14.77 -7.26 12.87
CA PRO A 37 14.31 -6.10 13.60
C PRO A 37 15.06 -4.84 13.14
N LYS A 38 14.34 -3.74 12.93
CA LYS A 38 14.92 -2.44 12.54
C LYS A 38 14.36 -1.35 13.45
N ILE A 39 15.24 -0.49 13.93
CA ILE A 39 14.90 0.73 14.66
C ILE A 39 15.34 1.89 13.81
N VAL A 40 14.43 2.83 13.53
CA VAL A 40 14.70 4.07 12.80
C VAL A 40 14.38 5.22 13.73
N ARG A 41 15.40 6.01 14.08
CA ARG A 41 15.25 7.17 14.96
C ARG A 41 14.51 8.31 14.26
N SER A 42 14.04 9.30 15.02
CA SER A 42 13.32 10.46 14.48
C SER A 42 14.11 11.20 13.39
N ASN A 43 15.44 11.31 13.56
CA ASN A 43 16.34 11.99 12.63
C ASN A 43 16.96 11.05 11.57
N GLU A 44 16.52 9.80 11.49
CA GLU A 44 16.99 8.79 10.53
C GLU A 44 15.92 8.53 9.46
N GLY A 45 16.38 8.04 8.31
CA GLY A 45 15.58 7.73 7.14
C GLY A 45 16.14 8.40 5.89
N LYS A 46 15.51 8.15 4.75
CA LYS A 46 15.86 8.79 3.48
C LYS A 46 14.90 9.94 3.23
N THR A 47 15.36 11.17 3.39
CA THR A 47 14.56 12.37 3.09
C THR A 47 14.65 12.72 1.61
N ILE A 48 13.50 12.92 0.99
CA ILE A 48 13.31 13.33 -0.40
C ILE A 48 12.29 14.47 -0.47
N ASN A 49 12.29 15.20 -1.59
CA ASN A 49 11.27 16.20 -1.88
C ASN A 49 10.52 15.77 -3.14
N VAL A 50 9.26 15.46 -2.99
CA VAL A 50 8.38 15.01 -4.08
C VAL A 50 7.48 16.16 -4.50
N LEU A 51 7.97 17.00 -5.41
CA LEU A 51 7.23 18.13 -5.97
C LEU A 51 6.71 19.13 -4.90
N GLY A 52 7.46 19.31 -3.83
CA GLY A 52 7.11 20.19 -2.71
C GLY A 52 6.66 19.45 -1.46
N ASP A 53 6.30 18.19 -1.57
CA ASP A 53 6.04 17.31 -0.42
C ASP A 53 7.37 16.77 0.11
N VAL A 54 7.70 17.11 1.36
CA VAL A 54 8.92 16.67 2.04
C VAL A 54 8.63 15.38 2.80
N GLN A 55 9.21 14.30 2.32
CA GLN A 55 9.01 12.95 2.82
C GLN A 55 10.31 12.38 3.41
N THR A 56 10.22 11.69 4.54
CA THR A 56 11.31 10.88 5.11
C THR A 56 10.87 9.43 5.15
N ILE A 57 11.41 8.63 4.25
CA ILE A 57 11.12 7.18 4.17
C ILE A 57 11.80 6.50 5.35
N LYS A 58 10.99 5.96 6.28
CA LYS A 58 11.45 5.27 7.50
C LYS A 58 11.62 3.78 7.30
N LEU A 59 10.66 3.14 6.62
CA LEU A 59 10.71 1.72 6.27
C LEU A 59 10.30 1.53 4.82
N THR A 60 10.99 0.66 4.14
CA THR A 60 10.72 0.28 2.75
C THR A 60 10.20 -1.15 2.65
N GLY A 61 9.76 -1.57 1.47
CA GLY A 61 9.40 -2.94 1.19
C GLY A 61 10.50 -3.96 1.49
N LYS A 62 11.77 -3.56 1.38
CA LYS A 62 12.92 -4.42 1.77
C LYS A 62 12.94 -4.69 3.26
N ASP A 63 12.57 -3.70 4.08
CA ASP A 63 12.53 -3.82 5.53
C ASP A 63 11.34 -4.64 6.01
N THR A 64 10.23 -4.61 5.27
CA THR A 64 8.92 -5.17 5.67
C THR A 64 8.54 -6.43 4.88
N ASN A 65 9.42 -6.93 4.02
CA ASN A 65 9.16 -8.04 3.09
C ASN A 65 7.91 -7.79 2.21
N GLY A 66 7.82 -6.57 1.67
CA GLY A 66 6.75 -6.16 0.77
C GLY A 66 5.44 -5.78 1.45
N LEU A 67 5.35 -5.82 2.79
CA LEU A 67 4.07 -5.62 3.47
C LEU A 67 3.61 -4.17 3.46
N PHE A 68 4.51 -3.22 3.73
CA PHE A 68 4.18 -1.80 3.75
C PHE A 68 5.41 -0.92 3.63
N THR A 69 5.20 0.33 3.26
CA THR A 69 6.14 1.44 3.34
C THR A 69 5.70 2.38 4.44
N LEU A 70 6.63 2.90 5.26
CA LEU A 70 6.35 3.89 6.29
C LEU A 70 7.10 5.19 5.99
N ILE A 71 6.36 6.30 5.92
CA ILE A 71 6.87 7.61 5.55
C ILE A 71 6.46 8.61 6.63
N GLU A 72 7.36 9.49 6.99
CA GLU A 72 7.07 10.68 7.78
C GLU A 72 7.12 11.89 6.84
N GLU A 73 6.04 12.65 6.80
CA GLU A 73 5.89 13.87 6.01
C GLU A 73 5.93 15.08 6.94
N GLU A 74 6.70 16.11 6.57
CA GLU A 74 6.72 17.39 7.29
C GLU A 74 6.56 18.54 6.30
N ASN A 75 5.36 19.09 6.24
CA ASN A 75 4.96 20.01 5.19
C ASN A 75 4.38 21.32 5.72
N VAL A 76 4.60 22.39 4.96
CA VAL A 76 4.06 23.73 5.25
C VAL A 76 2.60 23.83 4.79
N PRO A 77 1.80 24.77 5.35
CA PRO A 77 0.46 25.07 4.86
C PRO A 77 0.44 25.35 3.36
N GLY A 78 -0.54 24.77 2.66
CA GLY A 78 -0.69 24.85 1.23
C GLY A 78 -0.05 23.70 0.44
N THR A 79 0.86 22.93 1.04
CA THR A 79 1.34 21.68 0.42
C THR A 79 0.19 20.68 0.35
N GLY A 80 0.11 19.95 -0.78
CA GLY A 80 -0.92 18.94 -0.99
C GLY A 80 -0.76 18.28 -2.34
N ILE A 81 -1.58 17.27 -2.60
CA ILE A 81 -1.59 16.52 -3.85
C ILE A 81 -2.96 16.64 -4.54
N PRO A 82 -3.03 16.78 -5.87
CA PRO A 82 -4.30 16.75 -6.61
C PRO A 82 -5.08 15.46 -6.37
N LEU A 83 -6.39 15.48 -6.65
CA LEU A 83 -7.26 14.32 -6.57
C LEU A 83 -6.70 13.20 -7.45
N HIS A 84 -6.51 12.03 -6.86
CA HIS A 84 -5.94 10.87 -7.52
C HIS A 84 -6.51 9.57 -6.94
N VAL A 85 -6.26 8.47 -7.63
CA VAL A 85 -6.65 7.14 -7.20
C VAL A 85 -5.47 6.18 -7.32
N HIS A 86 -5.28 5.34 -6.32
CA HIS A 86 -4.35 4.22 -6.33
C HIS A 86 -5.07 2.96 -6.78
N GLU A 87 -4.52 2.25 -7.74
CA GLU A 87 -5.03 0.95 -8.17
C GLU A 87 -4.58 -0.17 -7.20
N ASN A 88 -3.39 -0.04 -6.63
CA ASN A 88 -2.70 -1.13 -5.94
C ASN A 88 -2.56 -0.92 -4.43
N GLU A 89 -2.54 0.31 -3.93
CA GLU A 89 -2.18 0.62 -2.56
C GLU A 89 -3.35 1.16 -1.75
N ASP A 90 -3.42 0.72 -0.49
CA ASP A 90 -4.21 1.35 0.57
C ASP A 90 -3.31 2.28 1.36
N GLU A 91 -3.82 3.42 1.81
CA GLU A 91 -3.08 4.41 2.59
C GLU A 91 -3.71 4.65 3.95
N VAL A 92 -2.87 4.79 4.96
CA VAL A 92 -3.28 5.22 6.30
C VAL A 92 -2.53 6.48 6.65
N PHE A 93 -3.26 7.55 6.91
CA PHE A 93 -2.76 8.85 7.32
C PHE A 93 -2.95 9.00 8.83
N LYS A 94 -1.89 9.37 9.56
CA LYS A 94 -1.96 9.73 10.97
C LYS A 94 -1.32 11.09 11.19
N VAL A 95 -2.11 12.08 11.55
CA VAL A 95 -1.60 13.41 11.89
C VAL A 95 -0.92 13.37 13.26
N ILE A 96 0.34 13.79 13.33
CA ILE A 96 1.13 13.88 14.56
C ILE A 96 1.12 15.28 15.08
N GLU A 97 1.28 16.29 14.19
CA GLU A 97 1.29 17.71 14.50
C GLU A 97 0.60 18.49 13.38
N GLY A 98 0.00 19.63 13.71
CA GLY A 98 -0.68 20.49 12.73
C GLY A 98 -2.05 19.97 12.31
N MET A 99 -2.48 20.36 11.11
CA MET A 99 -3.80 20.02 10.55
C MET A 99 -3.69 19.68 9.07
N MET A 100 -4.48 18.70 8.65
CA MET A 100 -4.58 18.26 7.26
C MET A 100 -6.05 18.17 6.86
N GLU A 101 -6.43 18.82 5.77
CA GLU A 101 -7.68 18.55 5.10
C GLU A 101 -7.50 17.33 4.20
N LEU A 102 -8.36 16.33 4.34
CA LEU A 102 -8.34 15.11 3.55
C LEU A 102 -9.73 14.88 2.96
N THR A 103 -9.76 14.59 1.66
CA THR A 103 -10.95 14.09 0.98
C THR A 103 -10.72 12.64 0.60
N VAL A 104 -11.66 11.74 0.94
CA VAL A 104 -11.69 10.34 0.51
C VAL A 104 -13.08 10.05 -0.04
N GLY A 105 -13.18 9.71 -1.33
CA GLY A 105 -14.45 9.61 -2.02
C GLY A 105 -15.19 10.95 -1.97
N ASP A 106 -16.41 10.93 -1.47
CA ASP A 106 -17.28 12.11 -1.35
C ASP A 106 -17.16 12.84 0.00
N THR A 107 -16.25 12.41 0.88
CA THR A 107 -16.14 12.95 2.23
C THR A 107 -14.87 13.77 2.39
N THR A 108 -15.03 15.05 2.72
CA THR A 108 -13.93 15.94 3.12
C THR A 108 -13.96 16.16 4.62
N THR A 109 -12.81 16.01 5.28
CA THR A 109 -12.67 16.14 6.72
C THR A 109 -11.36 16.83 7.07
N VAL A 110 -11.37 17.65 8.11
CA VAL A 110 -10.15 18.19 8.71
C VAL A 110 -9.68 17.22 9.79
N LEU A 111 -8.45 16.74 9.64
CA LEU A 111 -7.75 15.91 10.61
C LEU A 111 -6.84 16.77 11.46
N ASN A 112 -6.93 16.60 12.77
CA ASN A 112 -6.09 17.25 13.78
C ASN A 112 -5.06 16.27 14.33
N ALA A 113 -4.09 16.77 15.09
CA ALA A 113 -3.10 15.93 15.75
C ALA A 113 -3.77 14.80 16.57
N GLY A 114 -3.39 13.57 16.31
CA GLY A 114 -3.95 12.34 16.89
C GLY A 114 -4.96 11.62 16.00
N ASP A 115 -5.56 12.31 15.03
CA ASP A 115 -6.56 11.71 14.13
C ASP A 115 -5.90 10.76 13.11
N VAL A 116 -6.68 9.79 12.66
CA VAL A 116 -6.30 8.78 11.67
C VAL A 116 -7.37 8.70 10.58
N ALA A 117 -6.94 8.58 9.34
CA ALA A 117 -7.82 8.31 8.20
C ALA A 117 -7.31 7.14 7.37
N PHE A 118 -8.21 6.49 6.66
CA PHE A 118 -7.93 5.38 5.76
C PHE A 118 -8.42 5.73 4.35
N GLY A 119 -7.50 5.71 3.39
CA GLY A 119 -7.73 5.85 1.97
C GLY A 119 -7.57 4.49 1.28
N PRO A 120 -8.67 3.75 1.03
CA PRO A 120 -8.57 2.46 0.36
C PRO A 120 -8.25 2.63 -1.13
N ARG A 121 -7.54 1.67 -1.69
CA ARG A 121 -7.32 1.58 -3.15
C ARG A 121 -8.64 1.63 -3.92
N GLY A 122 -8.61 2.18 -5.11
CA GLY A 122 -9.79 2.34 -5.95
C GLY A 122 -10.72 3.48 -5.50
N VAL A 123 -10.46 4.16 -4.37
CA VAL A 123 -11.23 5.32 -3.92
C VAL A 123 -10.42 6.59 -4.15
N PRO A 124 -10.93 7.55 -4.94
CA PRO A 124 -10.25 8.82 -5.16
C PRO A 124 -10.03 9.58 -3.85
N HIS A 125 -8.84 10.16 -3.70
CA HIS A 125 -8.53 10.97 -2.53
C HIS A 125 -7.53 12.08 -2.85
N THR A 126 -7.50 13.09 -1.99
CA THR A 126 -6.60 14.24 -2.03
C THR A 126 -6.40 14.77 -0.62
N TRP A 127 -5.25 15.35 -0.36
CA TRP A 127 -4.99 15.99 0.92
C TRP A 127 -4.29 17.34 0.73
N LYS A 128 -4.39 18.18 1.76
CA LYS A 128 -3.74 19.47 1.82
C LYS A 128 -3.43 19.85 3.26
N ILE A 129 -2.24 20.35 3.51
CA ILE A 129 -1.90 20.94 4.80
C ILE A 129 -2.56 22.31 4.93
N ILE A 130 -3.27 22.51 6.02
CA ILE A 130 -4.02 23.72 6.32
C ILE A 130 -3.58 24.35 7.66
N GLY A 131 -4.14 25.51 7.98
CA GLY A 131 -3.76 26.27 9.18
C GLY A 131 -2.56 27.17 8.94
N ASP A 132 -1.86 27.53 10.00
CA ASP A 132 -0.73 28.46 10.01
C ASP A 132 0.61 27.81 10.44
N GLN A 133 0.57 26.56 10.82
CA GLN A 133 1.73 25.77 11.26
C GLN A 133 2.01 24.63 10.28
N LYS A 134 3.26 24.18 10.25
CA LYS A 134 3.61 22.91 9.59
C LYS A 134 2.82 21.76 10.18
N ALA A 135 2.50 20.80 9.36
CA ALA A 135 1.96 19.53 9.79
C ALA A 135 3.00 18.43 9.67
N LYS A 136 2.98 17.51 10.64
CA LYS A 136 3.70 16.26 10.59
C LYS A 136 2.69 15.12 10.50
N VAL A 137 2.85 14.28 9.47
CA VAL A 137 1.94 13.17 9.17
C VAL A 137 2.76 11.90 9.02
N ILE A 138 2.26 10.80 9.54
CA ILE A 138 2.76 9.46 9.21
C ILE A 138 1.85 8.87 8.14
N LEU A 139 2.43 8.57 6.99
CA LEU A 139 1.81 7.85 5.90
C LEU A 139 2.29 6.39 5.91
N SER A 140 1.36 5.46 5.98
CA SER A 140 1.62 4.02 5.85
C SER A 140 0.91 3.51 4.60
N VAL A 141 1.65 2.89 3.69
CA VAL A 141 1.16 2.45 2.37
C VAL A 141 1.25 0.93 2.26
N PHE A 142 0.16 0.28 1.87
CA PHE A 142 -0.01 -1.18 1.81
C PHE A 142 -0.51 -1.64 0.43
N PRO A 143 0.21 -2.56 -0.29
CA PRO A 143 1.55 -3.05 0.01
C PRO A 143 2.62 -1.96 -0.17
N SER A 144 3.88 -2.31 0.11
CA SER A 144 5.03 -1.45 -0.20
C SER A 144 5.30 -1.37 -1.71
N GLY A 145 6.14 -0.42 -2.10
CA GLY A 145 6.59 -0.24 -3.49
C GLY A 145 6.49 1.20 -3.96
N ILE A 146 5.57 1.97 -3.38
CA ILE A 146 5.35 3.38 -3.72
C ILE A 146 6.60 4.25 -3.50
N GLU A 147 7.47 3.86 -2.57
CA GLU A 147 8.72 4.55 -2.31
C GLU A 147 9.60 4.68 -3.55
N THR A 148 9.53 3.70 -4.47
CA THR A 148 10.28 3.74 -5.73
C THR A 148 9.75 4.85 -6.65
N MET A 149 8.45 5.02 -6.72
CA MET A 149 7.83 6.12 -7.46
C MET A 149 8.23 7.48 -6.86
N PHE A 150 8.16 7.61 -5.54
CA PHE A 150 8.52 8.86 -4.87
C PHE A 150 10.00 9.22 -5.10
N GLU A 151 10.90 8.23 -5.09
CA GLU A 151 12.30 8.43 -5.43
C GLU A 151 12.47 8.88 -6.88
N GLU A 152 11.74 8.32 -7.82
CA GLU A 152 11.76 8.72 -9.23
C GLU A 152 11.25 10.15 -9.41
N LEU A 153 10.10 10.50 -8.80
CA LEU A 153 9.55 11.85 -8.83
C LEU A 153 10.49 12.88 -8.20
N SER A 154 11.14 12.52 -7.09
CA SER A 154 12.11 13.41 -6.41
C SER A 154 13.37 13.69 -7.23
N SER A 155 13.65 12.87 -8.24
CA SER A 155 14.79 13.05 -9.15
C SER A 155 14.51 13.97 -10.33
N LEU A 156 13.25 14.41 -10.49
CA LEU A 156 12.90 15.37 -11.55
C LEU A 156 13.61 16.72 -11.33
N PRO A 157 13.91 17.45 -12.40
CA PRO A 157 14.53 18.78 -12.28
C PRO A 157 13.69 19.71 -11.40
N PRO A 158 14.35 20.56 -10.58
CA PRO A 158 13.64 21.54 -9.77
C PRO A 158 12.95 22.58 -10.66
N GLY A 159 11.78 23.04 -10.25
CA GLY A 159 10.97 24.03 -10.96
C GLY A 159 9.49 23.68 -10.96
N PRO A 160 8.70 24.39 -11.78
CA PRO A 160 7.29 24.05 -11.97
C PRO A 160 7.16 22.61 -12.48
N PRO A 161 6.27 21.78 -11.90
CA PRO A 161 6.11 20.39 -12.31
C PRO A 161 5.69 20.27 -13.78
N ASP A 162 6.35 19.37 -14.51
CA ASP A 162 5.87 18.87 -15.80
C ASP A 162 4.78 17.82 -15.52
N PHE A 163 3.53 18.29 -15.43
CA PHE A 163 2.39 17.43 -15.10
C PHE A 163 2.21 16.24 -16.04
N PRO A 164 2.37 16.33 -17.38
CA PRO A 164 2.40 15.18 -18.26
C PRO A 164 3.44 14.13 -17.85
N LYS A 165 4.65 14.56 -17.49
CA LYS A 165 5.71 13.66 -17.05
C LYS A 165 5.42 13.05 -15.69
N VAL A 166 4.90 13.82 -14.75
CA VAL A 166 4.46 13.35 -13.44
C VAL A 166 3.37 12.29 -13.60
N ALA A 167 2.34 12.55 -14.42
CA ALA A 167 1.25 11.61 -14.67
C ALA A 167 1.75 10.32 -15.36
N GLU A 168 2.71 10.42 -16.29
CA GLU A 168 3.34 9.25 -16.91
C GLU A 168 4.05 8.38 -15.85
N ILE A 169 4.82 8.99 -14.96
CA ILE A 169 5.52 8.28 -13.89
C ILE A 169 4.50 7.60 -12.98
N CYS A 170 3.55 8.36 -12.42
CA CYS A 170 2.53 7.85 -11.51
C CYS A 170 1.72 6.71 -12.15
N GLY A 171 1.35 6.82 -13.43
CA GLY A 171 0.59 5.80 -14.15
C GLY A 171 1.32 4.45 -14.25
N ARG A 172 2.67 4.42 -14.29
CA ARG A 172 3.43 3.17 -14.26
C ARG A 172 3.31 2.42 -12.92
N TYR A 173 2.95 3.13 -11.87
CA TYR A 173 2.72 2.59 -10.53
C TYR A 173 1.24 2.41 -10.20
N GLY A 174 0.33 2.58 -11.18
CA GLY A 174 -1.10 2.41 -10.99
C GLY A 174 -1.78 3.59 -10.28
N ILE A 175 -1.19 4.80 -10.37
CA ILE A 175 -1.77 6.01 -9.80
C ILE A 175 -2.24 6.92 -10.94
N THR A 176 -3.51 7.35 -10.87
CA THR A 176 -4.14 8.18 -11.89
C THR A 176 -4.71 9.45 -11.25
N PHE A 177 -4.38 10.61 -11.80
CA PHE A 177 -5.00 11.88 -11.44
C PHE A 177 -6.36 12.03 -12.12
N ILE A 178 -7.32 12.65 -11.42
CA ILE A 178 -8.72 12.80 -11.84
C ILE A 178 -9.05 14.29 -12.02
#